data_f080d77015b897fa2bf6d74381e7781e
#
_entry.id   f080d77015b897fa2bf6d74381e7781e
#
_cell.length_a   1.000
_cell.length_b   1.000
_cell.length_c   1.000
_cell.angle_alpha   90.00
_cell.angle_beta   90.00
_cell.angle_gamma   90.00
#
_symmetry.space_group_name_H-M   'P 1'
#
loop_
_entity.id
_entity.type
_entity.pdbx_description
1 polymer ?
#
loop_
_entity_poly.entity_id
_entity_poly.type
_entity_poly.pdbx_seq_one_letter_code
_entity_poly.pdbx_strand_id
1 'polypeptide(L)'
;PKPHFRIDLPFIIDFEVTSERASRVLQAGIMAVAGEKGILESPEPEVRLKEATLEGQRYEVRFFILPVHISPNESKDVVNRSVLEQLKRSGIAPAQPKEEIFISKQPKRNLDIGQDKDIYELLSRTELFRNLNIEELMQVFSGMKRRELRQGDTLYRQGDKGDTMFLLLEGLLNSSIHVQGSEDPAKVESIKAGSHFGEETVMFGTQRASTMHAATNAIVYEIAKDQMKEILVRRGDLLSMLNEDI
;
A
#
# COMPACT_ATOMS: atom_id res chain seq x y z
N PRO A 1 27.33 12.17 17.91
CA PRO A 1 26.13 11.53 17.43
C PRO A 1 24.96 12.05 18.26
N LYS A 2 23.91 12.57 17.61
CA LYS A 2 22.68 12.95 18.33
C LYS A 2 22.06 11.66 18.88
N PRO A 3 21.71 11.60 20.19
CA PRO A 3 21.13 10.38 20.75
C PRO A 3 19.77 10.15 20.10
N HIS A 4 19.62 9.02 19.40
CA HIS A 4 18.33 8.54 18.93
C HIS A 4 17.70 7.63 19.97
N PHE A 5 16.39 7.67 20.05
CA PHE A 5 15.61 6.92 21.02
C PHE A 5 14.81 5.84 20.28
N ARG A 6 14.96 4.57 20.72
CA ARG A 6 14.23 3.44 20.16
C ARG A 6 12.81 3.37 20.73
N ILE A 7 11.85 3.11 19.87
CA ILE A 7 10.47 2.83 20.24
C ILE A 7 10.08 1.47 19.65
N ASP A 8 9.44 0.67 20.45
CA ASP A 8 8.84 -0.61 20.10
C ASP A 8 7.32 -0.48 20.28
N LEU A 9 6.54 -0.68 19.20
CA LEU A 9 5.10 -0.48 19.16
C LEU A 9 4.41 -1.80 18.85
N PRO A 10 3.57 -2.36 19.75
CA PRO A 10 2.93 -3.64 19.53
C PRO A 10 1.68 -3.52 18.65
N PHE A 11 1.47 -4.52 17.79
CA PHE A 11 0.25 -4.74 17.03
C PHE A 11 -0.17 -6.20 17.12
N ILE A 12 -1.48 -6.47 17.20
CA ILE A 12 -2.01 -7.83 17.18
C ILE A 12 -2.85 -7.98 15.90
N ILE A 13 -2.47 -8.95 15.06
CA ILE A 13 -3.12 -9.24 13.79
C ILE A 13 -3.74 -10.62 13.87
N ASP A 14 -4.96 -10.79 13.34
CA ASP A 14 -5.68 -12.06 13.36
C ASP A 14 -4.89 -13.19 12.69
N PHE A 15 -5.07 -14.43 13.15
CA PHE A 15 -4.43 -15.62 12.58
C PHE A 15 -4.85 -15.93 11.15
N GLU A 16 -6.00 -15.42 10.69
CA GLU A 16 -6.44 -15.55 9.29
C GLU A 16 -5.53 -14.81 8.30
N VAL A 17 -4.73 -13.86 8.78
CA VAL A 17 -3.75 -13.13 7.97
C VAL A 17 -2.42 -13.86 8.06
N THR A 18 -1.83 -14.20 6.90
CA THR A 18 -0.49 -14.82 6.88
C THR A 18 0.55 -13.88 7.46
N SER A 19 1.60 -14.45 8.09
CA SER A 19 2.64 -13.65 8.73
C SER A 19 3.41 -12.77 7.74
N GLU A 20 3.61 -13.24 6.51
CA GLU A 20 4.25 -12.49 5.44
C GLU A 20 3.43 -11.27 5.04
N ARG A 21 2.10 -11.45 4.92
CA ARG A 21 1.18 -10.38 4.58
C ARG A 21 1.11 -9.34 5.70
N ALA A 22 0.96 -9.78 6.94
CA ALA A 22 0.92 -8.91 8.11
C ALA A 22 2.21 -8.08 8.21
N SER A 23 3.39 -8.73 8.11
CA SER A 23 4.68 -8.04 8.17
C SER A 23 4.83 -7.00 7.07
N ARG A 24 4.45 -7.34 5.82
CA ARG A 24 4.51 -6.43 4.67
C ARG A 24 3.66 -5.18 4.88
N VAL A 25 2.42 -5.34 5.35
CA VAL A 25 1.50 -4.22 5.55
C VAL A 25 1.92 -3.34 6.74
N LEU A 26 2.39 -3.94 7.83
CA LEU A 26 2.92 -3.20 8.97
C LEU A 26 4.19 -2.43 8.60
N GLN A 27 5.09 -3.06 7.80
CA GLN A 27 6.31 -2.40 7.30
C GLN A 27 5.96 -1.20 6.41
N ALA A 28 4.99 -1.35 5.50
CA ALA A 28 4.52 -0.24 4.67
C ALA A 28 3.98 0.92 5.54
N GLY A 29 3.28 0.60 6.63
CA GLY A 29 2.74 1.60 7.55
C GLY A 29 3.81 2.45 8.23
N ILE A 30 4.88 1.84 8.73
CA ILE A 30 5.97 2.60 9.36
C ILE A 30 6.83 3.33 8.32
N MET A 31 7.12 2.72 7.18
CA MET A 31 7.92 3.35 6.13
C MET A 31 7.23 4.56 5.50
N ALA A 32 5.90 4.62 5.52
CA ALA A 32 5.15 5.78 5.01
C ALA A 32 5.37 7.07 5.81
N VAL A 33 5.91 6.98 7.03
CA VAL A 33 6.19 8.13 7.91
C VAL A 33 7.66 8.20 8.35
N ALA A 34 8.49 7.26 7.92
CA ALA A 34 9.93 7.31 8.14
C ALA A 34 10.52 8.51 7.36
N GLY A 35 11.48 9.19 7.98
CA GLY A 35 12.05 10.45 7.44
C GLY A 35 11.26 11.71 7.79
N GLU A 36 10.03 11.59 8.26
CA GLU A 36 9.18 12.73 8.61
C GLU A 36 9.24 13.07 10.11
N LYS A 37 9.12 14.36 10.43
CA LYS A 37 8.90 14.90 11.80
C LYS A 37 9.83 14.34 12.89
N GLY A 38 11.03 13.85 12.53
CA GLY A 38 11.99 13.30 13.49
C GLY A 38 11.89 11.78 13.72
N ILE A 39 11.07 11.07 12.97
CA ILE A 39 11.10 9.62 12.82
C ILE A 39 12.22 9.29 11.83
N LEU A 40 13.17 8.43 12.20
CA LEU A 40 14.37 8.17 11.41
C LEU A 40 14.13 7.07 10.35
N GLU A 41 14.72 7.26 9.16
CA GLU A 41 14.88 6.20 8.16
C GLU A 41 16.07 5.28 8.47
N SER A 42 17.09 5.82 9.11
CA SER A 42 18.27 5.07 9.52
C SER A 42 18.57 5.31 11.01
N PRO A 43 18.62 4.27 11.85
CA PRO A 43 18.46 2.85 11.53
C PRO A 43 17.07 2.53 10.97
N GLU A 44 17.04 1.63 9.96
CA GLU A 44 15.79 1.26 9.26
C GLU A 44 14.75 0.69 10.23
N PRO A 45 13.47 1.11 10.15
CA PRO A 45 12.39 0.52 10.92
C PRO A 45 12.20 -0.96 10.61
N GLU A 46 11.93 -1.75 11.65
CA GLU A 46 11.76 -3.21 11.57
C GLU A 46 10.40 -3.65 12.07
N VAL A 47 9.83 -4.67 11.44
CA VAL A 47 8.65 -5.39 11.91
C VAL A 47 9.04 -6.81 12.28
N ARG A 48 8.73 -7.22 13.50
CA ARG A 48 9.05 -8.56 14.02
C ARG A 48 7.81 -9.23 14.58
N LEU A 49 7.55 -10.46 14.15
CA LEU A 49 6.61 -11.34 14.85
C LEU A 49 7.24 -11.76 16.18
N LYS A 50 6.55 -11.47 17.28
CA LYS A 50 7.04 -11.75 18.65
C LYS A 50 6.51 -13.06 19.20
N GLU A 51 5.21 -13.23 19.15
CA GLU A 51 4.53 -14.37 19.74
C GLU A 51 3.13 -14.56 19.16
N ALA A 52 2.60 -15.76 19.30
CA ALA A 52 1.18 -16.06 19.12
C ALA A 52 0.45 -15.88 20.46
N THR A 53 -0.63 -15.11 20.46
CA THR A 53 -1.48 -14.89 21.65
C THR A 53 -2.86 -15.49 21.41
N LEU A 54 -3.73 -15.51 22.42
CA LEU A 54 -5.13 -15.95 22.24
C LEU A 54 -5.92 -15.03 21.32
N GLU A 55 -5.50 -13.77 21.16
CA GLU A 55 -6.17 -12.77 20.35
C GLU A 55 -5.66 -12.77 18.89
N GLY A 56 -4.42 -13.26 18.64
CA GLY A 56 -3.80 -13.24 17.34
C GLY A 56 -2.27 -13.28 17.40
N GLN A 57 -1.65 -12.95 16.29
CA GLN A 57 -0.22 -12.85 16.12
C GLN A 57 0.26 -11.47 16.59
N ARG A 58 1.12 -11.41 17.63
CA ARG A 58 1.69 -10.15 18.13
C ARG A 58 2.93 -9.78 17.35
N TYR A 59 2.89 -8.63 16.74
CA TYR A 59 4.02 -7.98 16.08
C TYR A 59 4.54 -6.83 16.89
N GLU A 60 5.81 -6.51 16.70
CA GLU A 60 6.49 -5.34 17.23
C GLU A 60 7.04 -4.52 16.06
N VAL A 61 6.54 -3.30 15.91
CA VAL A 61 7.09 -2.31 14.98
C VAL A 61 8.12 -1.51 15.73
N ARG A 62 9.39 -1.67 15.35
CA ARG A 62 10.54 -0.98 15.94
C ARG A 62 10.98 0.16 15.07
N PHE A 63 11.16 1.34 15.65
CA PHE A 63 11.68 2.50 14.95
C PHE A 63 12.47 3.41 15.89
N PHE A 64 13.17 4.39 15.32
CA PHE A 64 14.01 5.33 16.07
C PHE A 64 13.54 6.76 15.81
N ILE A 65 13.68 7.60 16.83
CA ILE A 65 13.32 9.01 16.76
C ILE A 65 14.46 9.91 17.23
N LEU A 66 14.40 11.16 16.81
CA LEU A 66 15.17 12.26 17.39
C LEU A 66 14.30 13.02 18.39
N PRO A 67 14.51 12.84 19.72
CA PRO A 67 13.64 13.44 20.74
C PRO A 67 13.58 14.97 20.72
N VAL A 68 14.53 15.61 20.06
CA VAL A 68 14.54 17.07 19.87
C VAL A 68 13.53 17.55 18.82
N HIS A 69 13.00 16.65 17.99
CA HIS A 69 12.05 16.98 16.91
C HIS A 69 10.65 16.42 17.16
N ILE A 70 10.55 15.31 17.90
CA ILE A 70 9.27 14.66 18.18
C ILE A 70 9.33 13.94 19.54
N SER A 71 8.28 14.04 20.32
CA SER A 71 8.17 13.29 21.57
C SER A 71 7.89 11.80 21.33
N PRO A 72 8.26 10.90 22.27
CA PRO A 72 7.93 9.48 22.14
C PRO A 72 6.44 9.20 21.98
N ASN A 73 5.56 9.93 22.68
CA ASN A 73 4.12 9.74 22.59
C ASN A 73 3.54 10.22 21.27
N GLU A 74 4.00 11.36 20.79
CA GLU A 74 3.58 11.90 19.49
C GLU A 74 4.03 10.99 18.35
N SER A 75 5.28 10.48 18.40
CA SER A 75 5.75 9.55 17.38
C SER A 75 4.98 8.24 17.35
N LYS A 76 4.56 7.71 18.51
CA LYS A 76 3.67 6.55 18.59
C LYS A 76 2.31 6.83 17.94
N ASP A 77 1.73 8.01 18.18
CA ASP A 77 0.45 8.40 17.55
C ASP A 77 0.57 8.46 16.02
N VAL A 78 1.62 9.12 15.51
CA VAL A 78 1.88 9.22 14.07
C VAL A 78 2.01 7.84 13.43
N VAL A 79 2.84 6.96 14.02
CA VAL A 79 3.05 5.61 13.50
C VAL A 79 1.79 4.76 13.61
N ASN A 80 1.07 4.83 14.73
CA ASN A 80 -0.19 4.11 14.89
C ASN A 80 -1.20 4.47 13.81
N ARG A 81 -1.40 5.77 13.55
CA ARG A 81 -2.32 6.23 12.50
C ARG A 81 -1.92 5.72 11.13
N SER A 82 -0.64 5.82 10.78
CA SER A 82 -0.14 5.36 9.50
C SER A 82 -0.32 3.85 9.32
N VAL A 83 0.04 3.07 10.34
CA VAL A 83 -0.13 1.60 10.32
C VAL A 83 -1.60 1.21 10.23
N LEU A 84 -2.48 1.84 11.03
CA LEU A 84 -3.91 1.55 11.00
C LEU A 84 -4.54 1.92 9.64
N GLU A 85 -4.09 3.00 9.02
CA GLU A 85 -4.52 3.37 7.68
C GLU A 85 -4.11 2.33 6.64
N GLN A 86 -2.88 1.84 6.68
CA GLN A 86 -2.41 0.78 5.79
C GLN A 86 -3.15 -0.54 6.00
N LEU A 87 -3.38 -0.95 7.25
CA LEU A 87 -4.20 -2.12 7.57
C LEU A 87 -5.60 -1.98 6.96
N LYS A 88 -6.25 -0.83 7.17
CA LYS A 88 -7.58 -0.55 6.62
C LYS A 88 -7.61 -0.61 5.09
N ARG A 89 -6.64 0.03 4.43
CA ARG A 89 -6.53 0.04 2.95
C ARG A 89 -6.26 -1.34 2.38
N SER A 90 -5.49 -2.16 3.10
CA SER A 90 -5.22 -3.56 2.74
C SER A 90 -6.34 -4.53 3.13
N GLY A 91 -7.46 -4.05 3.67
CA GLY A 91 -8.58 -4.89 4.09
C GLY A 91 -8.30 -5.77 5.29
N ILE A 92 -7.29 -5.44 6.10
CA ILE A 92 -6.97 -6.16 7.34
C ILE A 92 -7.63 -5.43 8.50
N ALA A 93 -8.52 -6.13 9.23
CA ALA A 93 -9.03 -5.64 10.50
C ALA A 93 -8.02 -5.93 11.62
N PRO A 94 -7.83 -5.03 12.60
CA PRO A 94 -7.11 -5.34 13.83
C PRO A 94 -7.76 -6.55 14.53
N ALA A 95 -6.95 -7.37 15.21
CA ALA A 95 -7.48 -8.46 16.02
C ALA A 95 -8.46 -7.91 17.05
N GLN A 96 -9.62 -8.54 17.16
CA GLN A 96 -10.61 -8.23 18.19
C GLN A 96 -10.55 -9.31 19.26
N PRO A 97 -10.78 -8.98 20.55
CA PRO A 97 -10.94 -9.97 21.58
C PRO A 97 -12.03 -10.96 21.14
N LYS A 98 -11.69 -12.25 21.07
CA LYS A 98 -12.67 -13.30 20.76
C LYS A 98 -13.47 -13.59 22.01
N GLU A 99 -14.51 -12.80 22.29
CA GLU A 99 -15.59 -13.22 23.15
C GLU A 99 -16.60 -13.98 22.30
N GLU A 100 -16.82 -15.27 22.62
CA GLU A 100 -17.90 -16.05 22.01
C GLU A 100 -19.25 -15.50 22.49
N ILE A 101 -19.73 -14.43 21.90
CA ILE A 101 -21.12 -14.03 21.99
C ILE A 101 -21.74 -14.46 20.66
N PHE A 102 -22.55 -15.54 20.70
CA PHE A 102 -23.38 -15.99 19.60
C PHE A 102 -24.49 -14.96 19.30
N ILE A 103 -24.11 -13.85 18.69
CA ILE A 103 -25.04 -12.95 18.01
C ILE A 103 -24.62 -12.92 16.56
N SER A 104 -25.46 -13.50 15.70
CA SER A 104 -25.26 -13.71 14.27
C SER A 104 -25.15 -12.38 13.48
N LYS A 105 -23.99 -11.73 13.58
CA LYS A 105 -23.40 -10.95 12.49
C LYS A 105 -22.01 -11.53 12.32
N GLN A 106 -21.79 -12.23 11.22
CA GLN A 106 -20.47 -12.73 10.88
C GLN A 106 -19.45 -11.60 11.07
N PRO A 107 -18.34 -11.83 11.84
CA PRO A 107 -17.25 -10.87 11.88
C PRO A 107 -16.81 -10.60 10.43
N LYS A 108 -16.47 -9.35 10.13
CA LYS A 108 -15.92 -9.04 8.80
C LYS A 108 -14.66 -9.88 8.62
N ARG A 109 -14.71 -10.83 7.71
CA ARG A 109 -13.57 -11.69 7.38
C ARG A 109 -12.42 -10.80 6.87
N ASN A 110 -11.21 -11.09 7.32
CA ASN A 110 -10.03 -10.49 6.69
C ASN A 110 -9.94 -10.95 5.24
N LEU A 111 -9.65 -10.02 4.35
CA LEU A 111 -9.55 -10.33 2.93
C LEU A 111 -8.16 -10.87 2.62
N ASP A 112 -8.13 -11.94 1.82
CA ASP A 112 -6.91 -12.62 1.40
C ASP A 112 -6.68 -12.42 -0.10
N ILE A 113 -5.60 -11.73 -0.45
CA ILE A 113 -5.21 -11.51 -1.86
C ILE A 113 -4.82 -12.80 -2.61
N GLY A 114 -4.76 -13.92 -1.94
CA GLY A 114 -4.65 -15.24 -2.56
C GLY A 114 -5.97 -15.81 -3.09
N GLN A 115 -7.11 -15.18 -2.78
CA GLN A 115 -8.43 -15.61 -3.20
C GLN A 115 -9.09 -14.55 -4.10
N ASP A 116 -9.48 -14.94 -5.31
CA ASP A 116 -10.08 -14.03 -6.30
C ASP A 116 -11.29 -13.26 -5.74
N LYS A 117 -12.14 -13.93 -4.94
CA LYS A 117 -13.29 -13.29 -4.32
C LYS A 117 -12.91 -12.11 -3.41
N ASP A 118 -11.82 -12.24 -2.69
CA ASP A 118 -11.35 -11.22 -1.76
C ASP A 118 -10.66 -10.09 -2.52
N ILE A 119 -10.00 -10.41 -3.63
CA ILE A 119 -9.43 -9.40 -4.52
C ILE A 119 -10.54 -8.51 -5.09
N TYR A 120 -11.69 -9.06 -5.50
CA TYR A 120 -12.81 -8.24 -5.97
C TYR A 120 -13.31 -7.28 -4.88
N GLU A 121 -13.38 -7.75 -3.64
CA GLU A 121 -13.77 -6.89 -2.51
C GLU A 121 -12.70 -5.80 -2.24
N LEU A 122 -11.42 -6.12 -2.36
CA LEU A 122 -10.33 -5.13 -2.24
C LEU A 122 -10.37 -4.10 -3.37
N LEU A 123 -10.58 -4.55 -4.62
CA LEU A 123 -10.72 -3.67 -5.77
C LEU A 123 -11.90 -2.71 -5.62
N SER A 124 -13.05 -3.18 -5.13
CA SER A 124 -14.23 -2.34 -4.91
C SER A 124 -14.02 -1.23 -3.88
N ARG A 125 -13.00 -1.33 -3.03
CA ARG A 125 -12.63 -0.32 -2.03
C ARG A 125 -11.69 0.74 -2.59
N THR A 126 -11.09 0.51 -3.76
CA THR A 126 -10.21 1.48 -4.41
C THR A 126 -11.04 2.56 -5.10
N GLU A 127 -10.53 3.76 -5.16
CA GLU A 127 -11.22 4.90 -5.74
C GLU A 127 -11.63 4.63 -7.20
N LEU A 128 -10.72 4.05 -7.96
CA LEU A 128 -10.92 3.73 -9.37
C LEU A 128 -12.09 2.75 -9.63
N PHE A 129 -12.33 1.77 -8.74
CA PHE A 129 -13.26 0.68 -9.00
C PHE A 129 -14.47 0.64 -8.05
N ARG A 130 -14.58 1.56 -7.11
CA ARG A 130 -15.65 1.58 -6.07
C ARG A 130 -17.08 1.59 -6.63
N ASN A 131 -17.26 2.08 -7.86
CA ASN A 131 -18.56 2.21 -8.50
C ASN A 131 -18.85 1.08 -9.51
N LEU A 132 -17.94 0.09 -9.66
CA LEU A 132 -18.16 -1.06 -10.50
C LEU A 132 -18.98 -2.12 -9.78
N ASN A 133 -19.89 -2.78 -10.51
CA ASN A 133 -20.55 -3.98 -10.01
C ASN A 133 -19.61 -5.19 -10.07
N ILE A 134 -20.04 -6.31 -9.48
CA ILE A 134 -19.20 -7.51 -9.35
C ILE A 134 -18.82 -8.11 -10.71
N GLU A 135 -19.71 -8.06 -11.71
CA GLU A 135 -19.46 -8.62 -13.06
C GLU A 135 -18.41 -7.77 -13.80
N GLU A 136 -18.51 -6.44 -13.69
CA GLU A 136 -17.53 -5.50 -14.23
C GLU A 136 -16.16 -5.70 -13.58
N LEU A 137 -16.11 -5.84 -12.25
CA LEU A 137 -14.88 -6.12 -11.51
C LEU A 137 -14.25 -7.45 -11.94
N MET A 138 -15.04 -8.51 -12.10
CA MET A 138 -14.54 -9.81 -12.57
C MET A 138 -13.94 -9.70 -13.98
N GLN A 139 -14.58 -8.95 -14.87
CA GLN A 139 -14.06 -8.73 -16.22
C GLN A 139 -12.74 -7.97 -16.21
N VAL A 140 -12.65 -6.88 -15.41
CA VAL A 140 -11.41 -6.11 -15.23
C VAL A 140 -10.31 -7.00 -14.70
N PHE A 141 -10.60 -7.73 -13.62
CA PHE A 141 -9.62 -8.56 -12.93
C PHE A 141 -9.08 -9.70 -13.80
N SER A 142 -9.95 -10.33 -14.62
CA SER A 142 -9.54 -11.46 -15.48
C SER A 142 -8.37 -11.15 -16.41
N GLY A 143 -8.17 -9.89 -16.72
CA GLY A 143 -7.08 -9.45 -17.56
C GLY A 143 -5.91 -8.79 -16.81
N MET A 144 -6.04 -8.55 -15.52
CA MET A 144 -4.95 -7.97 -14.72
C MET A 144 -3.84 -8.99 -14.51
N LYS A 145 -2.60 -8.49 -14.47
CA LYS A 145 -1.43 -9.31 -14.14
C LYS A 145 -0.91 -8.94 -12.76
N ARG A 146 -0.93 -9.89 -11.84
CA ARG A 146 -0.33 -9.73 -10.52
C ARG A 146 1.18 -9.74 -10.61
N ARG A 147 1.83 -8.74 -10.00
CA ARG A 147 3.29 -8.64 -9.87
C ARG A 147 3.67 -8.48 -8.41
N GLU A 148 4.63 -9.25 -7.98
CA GLU A 148 5.26 -9.12 -6.66
C GLU A 148 6.59 -8.39 -6.82
N LEU A 149 6.78 -7.36 -6.01
CA LEU A 149 7.99 -6.57 -5.98
C LEU A 149 8.68 -6.77 -4.63
N ARG A 150 9.97 -6.98 -4.64
CA ARG A 150 10.80 -6.93 -3.44
C ARG A 150 11.20 -5.49 -3.17
N GLN A 151 11.47 -5.18 -1.91
CA GLN A 151 12.06 -3.89 -1.55
C GLN A 151 13.28 -3.59 -2.43
N GLY A 152 13.31 -2.39 -3.00
CA GLY A 152 14.35 -1.93 -3.92
C GLY A 152 14.13 -2.27 -5.39
N ASP A 153 13.17 -3.14 -5.73
CA ASP A 153 12.85 -3.44 -7.13
C ASP A 153 12.31 -2.19 -7.84
N THR A 154 12.75 -2.00 -9.09
CA THR A 154 12.23 -0.94 -9.96
C THR A 154 11.11 -1.52 -10.83
N LEU A 155 9.92 -0.91 -10.76
CA LEU A 155 8.78 -1.32 -11.57
C LEU A 155 8.89 -0.78 -13.01
N TYR A 156 9.24 0.50 -13.15
CA TYR A 156 9.58 1.16 -14.42
C TYR A 156 10.45 2.40 -14.15
N ARG A 157 11.08 2.92 -15.19
CA ARG A 157 11.96 4.10 -15.13
C ARG A 157 11.33 5.31 -15.82
N GLN A 158 11.66 6.50 -15.36
CA GLN A 158 11.34 7.76 -16.05
C GLN A 158 11.84 7.69 -17.49
N GLY A 159 10.99 8.09 -18.44
CA GLY A 159 11.27 8.05 -19.86
C GLY A 159 10.97 6.72 -20.56
N ASP A 160 10.65 5.64 -19.81
CA ASP A 160 10.24 4.38 -20.41
C ASP A 160 8.95 4.57 -21.20
N LYS A 161 8.82 3.83 -22.32
CA LYS A 161 7.55 3.66 -23.00
C LYS A 161 6.72 2.62 -22.26
N GLY A 162 5.42 2.83 -22.19
CA GLY A 162 4.51 1.87 -21.56
C GLY A 162 3.09 2.02 -22.07
N ASP A 163 2.32 0.97 -21.92
CA ASP A 163 0.91 0.87 -22.30
C ASP A 163 0.07 0.26 -21.16
N THR A 164 0.57 0.38 -19.95
CA THR A 164 -0.05 -0.19 -18.75
C THR A 164 -0.14 0.83 -17.64
N MET A 165 -1.19 0.74 -16.84
CA MET A 165 -1.31 1.37 -15.54
C MET A 165 -1.24 0.33 -14.44
N PHE A 166 -1.11 0.76 -13.21
CA PHE A 166 -0.93 -0.09 -12.06
C PHE A 166 -1.85 0.29 -10.91
N LEU A 167 -2.21 -0.71 -10.13
CA LEU A 167 -2.90 -0.57 -8.86
C LEU A 167 -2.05 -1.19 -7.76
N LEU A 168 -1.72 -0.44 -6.72
CA LEU A 168 -1.00 -0.97 -5.56
C LEU A 168 -2.00 -1.55 -4.56
N LEU A 169 -1.99 -2.88 -4.36
CA LEU A 169 -2.85 -3.52 -3.35
C LEU A 169 -2.18 -3.60 -1.97
N GLU A 170 -0.89 -3.88 -1.93
CA GLU A 170 -0.15 -4.00 -0.67
C GLU A 170 1.26 -3.44 -0.80
N GLY A 171 1.79 -2.91 0.29
CA GLY A 171 3.12 -2.34 0.35
C GLY A 171 3.15 -0.83 0.14
N LEU A 172 4.34 -0.31 -0.13
CA LEU A 172 4.63 1.10 -0.39
C LEU A 172 5.56 1.19 -1.59
N LEU A 173 5.25 2.07 -2.54
CA LEU A 173 6.15 2.43 -3.62
C LEU A 173 6.59 3.89 -3.46
N ASN A 174 7.75 4.23 -4.01
CA ASN A 174 8.21 5.61 -4.16
C ASN A 174 8.31 5.95 -5.63
N SER A 175 7.71 7.08 -5.99
CA SER A 175 7.84 7.74 -7.28
C SER A 175 8.92 8.80 -7.18
N SER A 176 9.92 8.77 -8.06
CA SER A 176 11.01 9.75 -8.10
C SER A 176 11.15 10.37 -9.48
N ILE A 177 11.33 11.69 -9.51
CA ILE A 177 11.57 12.46 -10.75
C ILE A 177 12.99 12.99 -10.71
N HIS A 178 13.77 12.66 -11.72
CA HIS A 178 15.12 13.17 -11.91
C HIS A 178 15.15 14.24 -13.00
N VAL A 179 15.83 15.35 -12.70
CA VAL A 179 16.11 16.42 -13.67
C VAL A 179 17.51 16.22 -14.21
N GLN A 180 17.70 16.41 -15.52
CA GLN A 180 19.03 16.32 -16.13
C GLN A 180 20.04 17.24 -15.43
N GLY A 181 21.18 16.65 -15.03
CA GLY A 181 22.26 17.39 -14.36
C GLY A 181 22.21 17.39 -12.83
N SER A 182 21.23 16.72 -12.22
CA SER A 182 21.17 16.51 -10.76
C SER A 182 21.35 15.03 -10.41
N GLU A 183 22.20 14.75 -9.42
CA GLU A 183 22.35 13.39 -8.87
C GLU A 183 21.16 13.01 -7.95
N ASP A 184 20.60 14.03 -7.27
CA ASP A 184 19.45 13.84 -6.38
C ASP A 184 18.12 13.97 -7.13
N PRO A 185 17.09 13.17 -6.75
CA PRO A 185 15.77 13.31 -7.31
C PRO A 185 15.16 14.66 -6.93
N ALA A 186 14.55 15.35 -7.90
CA ALA A 186 13.88 16.62 -7.67
C ALA A 186 12.61 16.48 -6.82
N LYS A 187 11.94 15.32 -6.91
CA LYS A 187 10.71 15.04 -6.19
C LYS A 187 10.64 13.53 -5.88
N VAL A 188 10.28 13.22 -4.65
CA VAL A 188 9.97 11.85 -4.22
C VAL A 188 8.60 11.84 -3.56
N GLU A 189 7.71 10.99 -4.04
CA GLU A 189 6.37 10.79 -3.50
C GLU A 189 6.14 9.34 -3.15
N SER A 190 5.47 9.09 -2.02
CA SER A 190 5.11 7.75 -1.58
C SER A 190 3.71 7.38 -2.07
N ILE A 191 3.61 6.26 -2.79
CA ILE A 191 2.37 5.67 -3.29
C ILE A 191 1.93 4.59 -2.31
N LYS A 192 0.74 4.74 -1.77
CA LYS A 192 0.16 3.86 -0.73
C LYS A 192 -0.78 2.82 -1.32
N ALA A 193 -1.03 1.73 -0.60
CA ALA A 193 -2.02 0.73 -0.98
C ALA A 193 -3.40 1.37 -1.25
N GLY A 194 -4.06 0.91 -2.31
CA GLY A 194 -5.32 1.45 -2.82
C GLY A 194 -5.15 2.54 -3.87
N SER A 195 -3.93 3.04 -4.13
CA SER A 195 -3.65 4.03 -5.16
C SER A 195 -3.43 3.36 -6.52
N HIS A 196 -3.87 4.03 -7.59
CA HIS A 196 -3.52 3.73 -8.97
C HIS A 196 -2.47 4.73 -9.48
N PHE A 197 -1.74 4.37 -10.51
CA PHE A 197 -0.71 5.22 -11.10
C PHE A 197 -0.29 4.73 -12.50
N GLY A 198 0.32 5.63 -13.29
CA GLY A 198 0.76 5.36 -14.65
C GLY A 198 -0.35 5.44 -15.70
N GLU A 199 -1.51 5.98 -15.35
CA GLU A 199 -2.68 6.22 -16.20
C GLU A 199 -2.39 7.20 -17.33
N GLU A 200 -1.55 8.24 -17.11
CA GLU A 200 -1.15 9.21 -18.14
C GLU A 200 -0.59 8.52 -19.39
N THR A 201 0.28 7.50 -19.17
CA THR A 201 0.88 6.74 -20.26
C THR A 201 -0.17 5.98 -21.07
N VAL A 202 -1.18 5.43 -20.40
CA VAL A 202 -2.28 4.68 -21.03
C VAL A 202 -3.20 5.62 -21.80
N MET A 203 -3.54 6.77 -21.22
CA MET A 203 -4.50 7.72 -21.77
C MET A 203 -3.90 8.53 -22.93
N PHE A 204 -2.70 9.07 -22.73
CA PHE A 204 -2.10 10.03 -23.66
C PHE A 204 -0.96 9.44 -24.49
N GLY A 205 -0.51 8.21 -24.21
CA GLY A 205 0.62 7.59 -24.91
C GLY A 205 1.95 8.27 -24.61
N THR A 206 2.04 8.98 -23.47
CA THR A 206 3.26 9.65 -23.00
C THR A 206 4.29 8.62 -22.49
N GLN A 207 5.52 9.04 -22.30
CA GLN A 207 6.51 8.26 -21.56
C GLN A 207 6.24 8.36 -20.07
N ARG A 208 6.77 7.41 -19.28
CA ARG A 208 6.70 7.43 -17.81
C ARG A 208 7.27 8.75 -17.28
N ALA A 209 6.47 9.50 -16.54
CA ALA A 209 6.88 10.80 -15.98
C ALA A 209 7.88 10.67 -14.83
N SER A 210 7.93 9.51 -14.17
CA SER A 210 8.77 9.24 -13.00
C SER A 210 9.34 7.82 -13.02
N THR A 211 10.33 7.57 -12.18
CA THR A 211 10.81 6.23 -11.84
C THR A 211 10.03 5.72 -10.64
N MET A 212 9.49 4.51 -10.75
CA MET A 212 8.73 3.86 -9.67
C MET A 212 9.52 2.67 -9.11
N HIS A 213 9.77 2.68 -7.81
CA HIS A 213 10.46 1.59 -7.13
C HIS A 213 9.76 1.20 -5.82
N ALA A 214 9.96 -0.05 -5.40
CA ALA A 214 9.36 -0.60 -4.20
C ALA A 214 10.13 -0.13 -2.96
N ALA A 215 9.49 0.67 -2.12
CA ALA A 215 10.01 1.08 -0.82
C ALA A 215 9.91 -0.05 0.22
N THR A 216 8.94 -0.94 0.04
CA THR A 216 8.78 -2.19 0.80
C THR A 216 8.46 -3.33 -0.16
N ASN A 217 8.42 -4.59 0.30
CA ASN A 217 7.79 -5.64 -0.49
C ASN A 217 6.35 -5.23 -0.82
N ALA A 218 5.96 -5.36 -2.08
CA ALA A 218 4.70 -4.83 -2.57
C ALA A 218 4.01 -5.79 -3.54
N ILE A 219 2.68 -5.66 -3.66
CA ILE A 219 1.87 -6.37 -4.64
C ILE A 219 1.12 -5.35 -5.45
N VAL A 220 1.38 -5.35 -6.76
CA VAL A 220 0.73 -4.50 -7.73
C VAL A 220 -0.02 -5.34 -8.75
N TYR A 221 -1.10 -4.78 -9.27
CA TYR A 221 -1.81 -5.30 -10.43
C TYR A 221 -1.57 -4.38 -11.62
N GLU A 222 -1.14 -4.99 -12.71
CA GLU A 222 -0.90 -4.33 -14.00
C GLU A 222 -2.14 -4.45 -14.87
N ILE A 223 -2.60 -3.34 -15.42
CA ILE A 223 -3.79 -3.21 -16.26
C ILE A 223 -3.33 -2.69 -17.63
N ALA A 224 -3.55 -3.48 -18.66
CA ALA A 224 -3.18 -3.09 -20.02
C ALA A 224 -4.14 -2.02 -20.61
N LYS A 225 -3.62 -1.20 -21.52
CA LYS A 225 -4.35 -0.13 -22.20
C LYS A 225 -5.67 -0.61 -22.83
N ASP A 226 -5.66 -1.76 -23.48
CA ASP A 226 -6.85 -2.26 -24.16
C ASP A 226 -7.95 -2.67 -23.18
N GLN A 227 -7.58 -3.20 -22.00
CA GLN A 227 -8.51 -3.49 -20.93
C GLN A 227 -9.12 -2.22 -20.35
N MET A 228 -8.30 -1.18 -20.13
CA MET A 228 -8.81 0.12 -19.67
C MET A 228 -9.77 0.74 -20.69
N LYS A 229 -9.48 0.65 -21.99
CA LYS A 229 -10.39 1.15 -23.02
C LYS A 229 -11.76 0.49 -22.98
N GLU A 230 -11.82 -0.83 -22.79
CA GLU A 230 -13.09 -1.54 -22.68
C GLU A 230 -13.93 -1.06 -21.49
N ILE A 231 -13.27 -0.79 -20.36
CA ILE A 231 -13.92 -0.26 -19.17
C ILE A 231 -14.40 1.17 -19.40
N LEU A 232 -13.55 2.04 -19.95
CA LEU A 232 -13.84 3.45 -20.16
C LEU A 232 -14.96 3.66 -21.21
N VAL A 233 -15.05 2.80 -22.22
CA VAL A 233 -16.16 2.83 -23.20
C VAL A 233 -17.51 2.57 -22.54
N ARG A 234 -17.53 1.67 -21.53
CA ARG A 234 -18.75 1.34 -20.77
C ARG A 234 -19.06 2.33 -19.66
N ARG A 235 -18.02 2.96 -19.13
CA ARG A 235 -18.05 3.78 -17.92
C ARG A 235 -17.33 5.10 -18.15
N GLY A 236 -17.99 6.02 -18.85
CA GLY A 236 -17.45 7.36 -19.12
C GLY A 236 -17.17 8.19 -17.86
N ASP A 237 -17.82 7.86 -16.72
CA ASP A 237 -17.56 8.46 -15.42
C ASP A 237 -16.12 8.22 -14.89
N LEU A 238 -15.54 7.05 -15.20
CA LEU A 238 -14.15 6.75 -14.85
C LEU A 238 -13.13 7.63 -15.59
N LEU A 239 -13.49 8.06 -16.81
CA LEU A 239 -12.64 8.96 -17.57
C LEU A 239 -12.48 10.32 -16.87
N SER A 240 -13.55 10.82 -16.26
CA SER A 240 -13.53 12.08 -15.52
C SER A 240 -12.66 11.96 -14.26
N MET A 241 -12.76 10.85 -13.54
CA MET A 241 -11.94 10.60 -12.36
C MET A 241 -10.44 10.53 -12.68
N LEU A 242 -10.07 9.82 -13.75
CA LEU A 242 -8.68 9.71 -14.18
C LEU A 242 -8.10 11.04 -14.68
N ASN A 243 -8.94 11.97 -15.13
CA ASN A 243 -8.52 13.32 -15.55
C ASN A 243 -8.38 14.30 -14.37
N GLU A 244 -9.01 14.06 -13.22
CA GLU A 244 -8.90 14.91 -12.03
C GLU A 244 -7.60 14.67 -11.23
N ASP A 245 -6.96 13.51 -11.41
CA ASP A 245 -5.70 13.12 -10.75
C ASP A 245 -4.44 13.53 -11.55
N ILE A 246 -4.59 14.19 -12.69
CA ILE A 246 -3.53 14.68 -13.59
C ILE A 246 -3.37 16.21 -13.49
#